data_77e7e2ab42bdfecdfeb29ef47b8f51db
#
_entry.id   77e7e2ab42bdfecdfeb29ef47b8f51db
#
_cell.length_a   1.000
_cell.length_b   1.000
_cell.length_c   1.000
_cell.angle_alpha   90.00
_cell.angle_beta   90.00
_cell.angle_gamma   90.00
#
_symmetry.space_group_name_H-M   'P 1'
#
loop_
_entity.id
_entity.type
_entity.pdbx_description
1 polymer ?
#
loop_
_entity_poly.entity_id
_entity_poly.type
_entity_poly.pdbx_seq_one_letter_code
_entity_poly.pdbx_strand_id
1 'polypeptide(L)'
;MTTTRTHRLRRPLLAGTTAVAAMAVTAGFMAASPEQAKAATGPRLSLVAATGSVTLTSWKEDPGVYLDLGTYLTAEGSPLELRATRKSYKDPVVLTQTVYEGGKARSKVLPQGTVKDFSGLPGFAEITLTDKAGKKVLSRAESFCPNNASGRIRPDAPATSKYPESCPTNPFTLGSVWGVEKGWASNTYAGSYTQPVKLAAGTYTARVGVAKKYRDLFGIADKPATVKVTVQERSWEEGNGAGAARSAAAGEHAGHGTAGEHAGHGTAGGHGAAHQAPAGHAAHAGHGPVKPVQAGAPETSGATPSYNVGHGPLKAAPPALPWALKKRQAELAGARGADAAGARTGDTTGQTDGSRKAPALVPAAERPTGKASVPDVPKPDLRSLPAYGITISDGTENVPGKDYLAFSANVWNAGPAQLVVDGFRSPGKAKMDAYQYFYDAKGKQVGYTPTGTMEWDPRPGHVHWHFTDFASYRLLKADKKEAVRSGKEAFCLANTDAVDYTVKNANWHPYNTDLATACGQENSISVREVLDVGSGDTYTQDLPGQSFDITDVPNGTYYIQVLANPAKRLKETNLDNNSALRKVVLGGKPGKRTVTVPAHDLVNAN
;
A
#
# COMPACT_ATOMS: atom_id res chain seq x y z
N MET A 1 -30.31 53.09 39.40
CA MET A 1 -31.10 54.19 38.79
C MET A 1 -31.36 53.77 37.35
N THR A 2 -32.57 53.31 37.18
CA THR A 2 -33.64 53.84 36.30
C THR A 2 -33.43 53.56 34.82
N THR A 3 -34.17 52.81 34.19
CA THR A 3 -35.54 52.38 33.87
C THR A 3 -35.72 52.29 32.36
N THR A 4 -36.15 51.15 31.93
CA THR A 4 -37.29 50.78 31.10
C THR A 4 -37.71 51.68 29.93
N ARG A 5 -37.96 51.09 28.71
CA ARG A 5 -39.32 50.92 28.19
C ARG A 5 -39.37 50.21 26.81
N THR A 6 -40.25 49.27 26.77
CA THR A 6 -40.86 48.56 25.63
C THR A 6 -41.73 49.46 24.73
N HIS A 7 -41.89 49.11 23.44
CA HIS A 7 -43.13 49.32 22.69
C HIS A 7 -43.36 48.23 21.62
N ARG A 8 -44.50 47.55 21.78
CA ARG A 8 -45.25 46.79 20.76
C ARG A 8 -46.10 47.73 19.96
N LEU A 9 -46.45 47.32 18.69
CA LEU A 9 -47.77 47.57 18.04
C LEU A 9 -47.71 46.91 16.64
N ARG A 10 -48.43 45.86 16.39
CA ARG A 10 -49.82 45.62 15.89
C ARG A 10 -49.97 45.71 14.37
N ARG A 11 -50.53 44.59 13.89
CA ARG A 11 -51.10 44.38 12.51
C ARG A 11 -52.33 45.28 12.27
N PRO A 12 -52.80 45.37 10.97
CA PRO A 12 -54.05 44.67 10.67
C PRO A 12 -54.11 43.96 9.29
N LEU A 13 -55.06 43.04 9.23
CA LEU A 13 -55.65 42.37 8.07
C LEU A 13 -56.44 43.34 7.21
N LEU A 14 -56.59 42.99 5.92
CA LEU A 14 -57.86 43.15 5.20
C LEU A 14 -57.98 42.19 4.02
N ALA A 15 -59.16 41.61 3.92
CA ALA A 15 -59.60 40.59 2.96
C ALA A 15 -60.18 41.23 1.67
N GLY A 16 -60.31 40.45 0.61
CA GLY A 16 -61.07 40.84 -0.57
C GLY A 16 -61.20 39.60 -1.50
N THR A 17 -62.38 39.06 -1.50
CA THR A 17 -62.93 37.98 -2.34
C THR A 17 -63.22 38.42 -3.75
N THR A 18 -63.09 37.55 -4.78
CA THR A 18 -64.11 37.27 -5.80
C THR A 18 -63.85 35.96 -6.53
N ALA A 19 -64.86 35.15 -6.58
CA ALA A 19 -64.93 33.85 -7.27
C ALA A 19 -65.41 34.07 -8.74
N VAL A 20 -64.88 33.27 -9.66
CA VAL A 20 -65.55 32.87 -10.89
C VAL A 20 -65.34 31.39 -11.15
N ALA A 21 -66.44 30.66 -11.21
CA ALA A 21 -66.54 29.29 -11.59
C ALA A 21 -66.49 29.08 -13.09
N ALA A 22 -65.69 28.10 -13.56
CA ALA A 22 -65.91 27.49 -14.87
C ALA A 22 -65.72 25.99 -14.74
N MET A 23 -66.83 25.25 -14.95
CA MET A 23 -66.80 23.79 -15.06
C MET A 23 -66.28 23.43 -16.47
N ALA A 24 -65.34 22.51 -16.46
CA ALA A 24 -65.03 21.67 -17.61
C ALA A 24 -64.79 20.23 -17.13
N VAL A 25 -65.67 19.36 -17.61
CA VAL A 25 -65.60 17.91 -17.46
C VAL A 25 -64.47 17.40 -18.34
N THR A 26 -63.45 16.74 -17.75
CA THR A 26 -62.56 15.89 -18.51
C THR A 26 -62.29 14.60 -17.74
N ALA A 27 -62.35 13.51 -18.49
CA ALA A 27 -62.29 12.13 -18.11
C ALA A 27 -61.07 11.78 -17.25
N GLY A 28 -61.32 10.93 -16.24
CA GLY A 28 -60.26 10.44 -15.35
C GLY A 28 -59.24 9.56 -16.06
N PHE A 29 -58.00 10.01 -16.06
CA PHE A 29 -56.86 9.14 -16.05
C PHE A 29 -56.35 9.10 -14.62
N MET A 30 -56.61 7.96 -13.94
CA MET A 30 -55.93 7.62 -12.73
C MET A 30 -54.43 7.41 -13.08
N ALA A 31 -53.65 8.46 -13.03
CA ALA A 31 -52.21 8.33 -12.95
C ALA A 31 -51.93 7.72 -11.57
N ALA A 32 -51.60 6.43 -11.53
CA ALA A 32 -50.97 5.78 -10.37
C ALA A 32 -49.75 6.66 -10.01
N SER A 33 -49.77 7.24 -8.83
CA SER A 33 -48.61 7.88 -8.24
C SER A 33 -47.43 6.90 -8.34
N PRO A 34 -46.28 7.29 -8.91
CA PRO A 34 -45.14 6.44 -8.81
C PRO A 34 -44.84 6.32 -7.32
N GLU A 35 -45.07 5.12 -6.78
CA GLU A 35 -44.60 4.74 -5.48
C GLU A 35 -43.12 5.10 -5.46
N GLN A 36 -42.74 6.10 -4.69
CA GLN A 36 -41.34 6.49 -4.53
C GLN A 36 -40.65 5.28 -3.96
N ALA A 37 -40.00 4.50 -4.83
CA ALA A 37 -39.17 3.40 -4.43
C ALA A 37 -38.21 3.94 -3.39
N LYS A 38 -38.40 3.51 -2.15
CA LYS A 38 -37.57 3.87 -1.01
C LYS A 38 -36.13 3.68 -1.46
N ALA A 39 -35.39 4.76 -1.63
CA ALA A 39 -34.03 4.70 -2.16
C ALA A 39 -33.26 3.68 -1.35
N ALA A 40 -32.70 2.69 -2.02
CA ALA A 40 -31.94 1.62 -1.39
C ALA A 40 -30.84 2.25 -0.52
N THR A 41 -30.85 1.94 0.76
CA THR A 41 -30.04 2.59 1.80
C THR A 41 -28.60 2.10 1.88
N GLY A 42 -28.13 1.32 0.90
CA GLY A 42 -26.77 0.74 0.87
C GLY A 42 -26.14 0.76 -0.53
N PRO A 43 -24.87 0.34 -0.65
CA PRO A 43 -24.22 0.21 -1.94
C PRO A 43 -24.92 -0.87 -2.77
N ARG A 44 -25.15 -0.58 -4.05
CA ARG A 44 -25.52 -1.60 -5.04
C ARG A 44 -24.22 -2.20 -5.56
N LEU A 45 -23.96 -3.44 -5.14
CA LEU A 45 -22.76 -4.17 -5.50
C LEU A 45 -23.06 -5.17 -6.61
N SER A 46 -22.17 -5.24 -7.59
CA SER A 46 -22.28 -6.20 -8.70
C SER A 46 -20.92 -6.80 -9.04
N LEU A 47 -20.90 -8.11 -9.28
CA LEU A 47 -19.75 -8.79 -9.85
C LEU A 47 -19.84 -8.68 -11.37
N VAL A 48 -18.78 -8.18 -12.01
CA VAL A 48 -18.69 -8.03 -13.45
C VAL A 48 -17.37 -8.60 -13.98
N ALA A 49 -17.35 -9.08 -15.23
CA ALA A 49 -16.12 -9.40 -15.93
C ALA A 49 -15.80 -8.25 -16.89
N ALA A 50 -14.55 -7.79 -16.90
CA ALA A 50 -14.08 -6.75 -17.81
C ALA A 50 -14.03 -7.21 -19.26
N THR A 51 -13.90 -8.53 -19.47
CA THR A 51 -13.82 -9.15 -20.80
C THR A 51 -14.45 -10.54 -20.77
N GLY A 52 -14.88 -11.00 -21.94
CA GLY A 52 -15.39 -12.39 -22.11
C GLY A 52 -14.28 -13.44 -22.21
N SER A 53 -13.01 -13.05 -22.32
CA SER A 53 -11.89 -13.99 -22.45
C SER A 53 -10.59 -13.41 -21.91
N VAL A 54 -9.75 -14.28 -21.34
CA VAL A 54 -8.40 -13.97 -20.87
C VAL A 54 -7.40 -15.02 -21.37
N THR A 55 -6.15 -14.61 -21.52
CA THR A 55 -5.02 -15.51 -21.76
C THR A 55 -4.10 -15.47 -20.55
N LEU A 56 -3.86 -16.63 -19.96
CA LEU A 56 -2.99 -16.78 -18.78
C LEU A 56 -1.75 -17.58 -19.20
N THR A 57 -0.61 -17.29 -18.58
CA THR A 57 0.67 -17.92 -18.86
C THR A 57 1.03 -18.93 -17.78
N SER A 58 1.49 -20.11 -18.20
CA SER A 58 2.24 -21.06 -17.37
C SER A 58 3.68 -21.07 -17.86
N TRP A 59 4.63 -20.86 -16.97
CA TRP A 59 6.05 -20.87 -17.35
C TRP A 59 6.61 -22.28 -17.27
N LYS A 60 7.42 -22.70 -18.25
CA LYS A 60 8.05 -24.03 -18.27
C LYS A 60 8.96 -24.26 -17.09
N GLU A 61 9.68 -23.20 -16.69
CA GLU A 61 10.67 -23.21 -15.62
C GLU A 61 10.05 -23.12 -14.21
N ASP A 62 8.84 -22.55 -14.11
CA ASP A 62 8.05 -22.45 -12.87
C ASP A 62 6.57 -22.72 -13.18
N PRO A 63 6.19 -24.01 -13.34
CA PRO A 63 4.85 -24.38 -13.77
C PRO A 63 3.78 -23.98 -12.77
N GLY A 64 2.88 -23.11 -13.22
CA GLY A 64 1.74 -22.65 -12.45
C GLY A 64 1.04 -21.49 -13.14
N VAL A 65 -0.26 -21.38 -12.91
CA VAL A 65 -1.11 -20.34 -13.50
C VAL A 65 -1.74 -19.52 -12.40
N TYR A 66 -1.50 -18.22 -12.41
CA TYR A 66 -2.19 -17.26 -11.55
C TYR A 66 -3.53 -16.88 -12.19
N LEU A 67 -4.62 -17.00 -11.44
CA LEU A 67 -5.98 -16.86 -11.96
C LEU A 67 -6.49 -15.42 -11.90
N ASP A 68 -5.84 -14.49 -12.59
CA ASP A 68 -6.45 -13.18 -12.84
C ASP A 68 -7.47 -13.32 -13.98
N LEU A 69 -8.73 -13.43 -13.62
CA LEU A 69 -9.84 -13.63 -14.56
C LEU A 69 -10.48 -12.32 -15.00
N GLY A 70 -9.91 -11.17 -14.61
CA GLY A 70 -10.43 -9.85 -14.95
C GLY A 70 -11.84 -9.62 -14.42
N THR A 71 -12.15 -10.14 -13.23
CA THR A 71 -13.45 -9.93 -12.58
C THR A 71 -13.35 -8.85 -11.51
N TYR A 72 -14.38 -8.04 -11.40
CA TYR A 72 -14.42 -6.86 -10.54
C TYR A 72 -15.69 -6.78 -9.72
N LEU A 73 -15.58 -6.31 -8.48
CA LEU A 73 -16.72 -5.88 -7.68
C LEU A 73 -16.93 -4.38 -7.90
N THR A 74 -18.10 -4.00 -8.38
CA THR A 74 -18.47 -2.59 -8.58
C THR A 74 -19.33 -2.08 -7.45
N ALA A 75 -19.27 -0.77 -7.13
CA ALA A 75 -20.14 -0.12 -6.17
C ALA A 75 -20.88 1.06 -6.80
N GLU A 76 -22.22 1.05 -6.72
CA GLU A 76 -23.08 2.13 -7.17
C GLU A 76 -24.02 2.60 -6.06
N GLY A 77 -24.55 3.82 -6.23
CA GLY A 77 -25.45 4.44 -5.25
C GLY A 77 -24.69 5.05 -4.06
N SER A 78 -24.00 4.24 -3.30
CA SER A 78 -23.07 4.62 -2.23
C SER A 78 -21.83 3.74 -2.26
N PRO A 79 -20.72 4.13 -1.62
CA PRO A 79 -19.54 3.30 -1.53
C PRO A 79 -19.79 2.07 -0.64
N LEU A 80 -19.08 0.98 -0.89
CA LEU A 80 -18.83 -0.04 0.11
C LEU A 80 -17.72 0.45 1.03
N GLU A 81 -17.98 0.60 2.32
CA GLU A 81 -16.98 0.97 3.30
C GLU A 81 -17.01 0.00 4.47
N LEU A 82 -15.87 -0.62 4.74
CA LEU A 82 -15.66 -1.60 5.79
C LEU A 82 -14.50 -1.16 6.69
N ARG A 83 -14.66 -1.36 7.99
CA ARG A 83 -13.59 -1.13 8.98
C ARG A 83 -13.34 -2.40 9.74
N ALA A 84 -12.15 -2.94 9.60
CA ALA A 84 -11.67 -4.09 10.34
C ALA A 84 -10.82 -3.58 11.51
N THR A 85 -11.11 -4.00 12.74
CA THR A 85 -10.41 -3.53 13.94
C THR A 85 -10.24 -4.64 14.96
N ARG A 86 -9.17 -4.59 15.73
CA ARG A 86 -9.01 -5.31 17.00
C ARG A 86 -8.41 -4.39 18.06
N LYS A 87 -8.83 -4.51 19.30
CA LYS A 87 -8.36 -3.65 20.40
C LYS A 87 -6.95 -4.04 20.86
N SER A 88 -6.63 -5.32 20.78
CA SER A 88 -5.34 -5.88 21.14
C SER A 88 -5.13 -7.21 20.40
N TYR A 89 -3.94 -7.78 20.52
CA TYR A 89 -3.66 -9.11 19.93
C TYR A 89 -4.39 -10.26 20.64
N LYS A 90 -5.02 -10.01 21.79
CA LYS A 90 -5.90 -10.95 22.51
C LYS A 90 -7.32 -10.97 21.98
N ASP A 91 -7.69 -9.97 21.19
CA ASP A 91 -9.04 -9.80 20.68
C ASP A 91 -9.15 -10.29 19.22
N PRO A 92 -10.29 -10.87 18.84
CA PRO A 92 -10.56 -11.19 17.43
C PRO A 92 -10.77 -9.91 16.63
N VAL A 93 -10.56 -10.02 15.32
CA VAL A 93 -10.88 -8.92 14.41
C VAL A 93 -12.39 -8.76 14.26
N VAL A 94 -12.88 -7.55 14.45
CA VAL A 94 -14.27 -7.15 14.27
C VAL A 94 -14.41 -6.36 12.97
N LEU A 95 -15.35 -6.76 12.12
CA LEU A 95 -15.67 -6.06 10.88
C LEU A 95 -16.94 -5.22 11.06
N THR A 96 -16.86 -3.95 10.69
CA THR A 96 -17.96 -3.00 10.73
C THR A 96 -18.17 -2.40 9.35
N GLN A 97 -19.41 -2.37 8.88
CA GLN A 97 -19.80 -1.70 7.63
C GLN A 97 -20.32 -0.30 7.94
N THR A 98 -19.87 0.71 7.20
CA THR A 98 -20.50 2.03 7.16
C THR A 98 -21.65 1.99 6.16
N VAL A 99 -22.88 2.25 6.62
CA VAL A 99 -24.08 2.35 5.80
C VAL A 99 -24.54 3.79 5.75
N TYR A 100 -24.86 4.28 4.57
CA TYR A 100 -25.32 5.67 4.38
C TYR A 100 -26.84 5.70 4.23
N GLU A 101 -27.53 6.27 5.21
CA GLU A 101 -28.99 6.44 5.22
C GLU A 101 -29.37 7.92 5.27
N GLY A 102 -30.05 8.41 4.24
CA GLY A 102 -30.42 9.81 4.15
C GLY A 102 -29.22 10.79 4.25
N GLY A 103 -28.06 10.39 3.70
CA GLY A 103 -26.82 11.17 3.75
C GLY A 103 -26.07 11.09 5.09
N LYS A 104 -26.57 10.35 6.08
CA LYS A 104 -25.91 10.12 7.37
C LYS A 104 -25.24 8.76 7.41
N ALA A 105 -23.98 8.74 7.85
CA ALA A 105 -23.22 7.50 8.03
C ALA A 105 -23.67 6.81 9.34
N ARG A 106 -23.93 5.51 9.28
CA ARG A 106 -24.19 4.64 10.43
C ARG A 106 -23.28 3.43 10.39
N SER A 107 -22.83 2.99 11.53
CA SER A 107 -22.02 1.79 11.69
C SER A 107 -22.89 0.55 11.94
N LYS A 108 -22.67 -0.51 11.18
CA LYS A 108 -23.27 -1.83 11.34
C LYS A 108 -22.17 -2.84 11.61
N VAL A 109 -22.13 -3.43 12.79
CA VAL A 109 -21.20 -4.52 13.09
C VAL A 109 -21.67 -5.77 12.32
N LEU A 110 -20.73 -6.40 11.63
CA LEU A 110 -20.98 -7.62 10.87
C LEU A 110 -20.78 -8.85 11.76
N PRO A 111 -21.34 -10.04 11.38
CA PRO A 111 -21.21 -11.24 12.17
C PRO A 111 -19.77 -11.57 12.53
N GLN A 112 -19.54 -12.00 13.76
CA GLN A 112 -18.23 -12.44 14.22
C GLN A 112 -17.71 -13.59 13.33
N GLY A 113 -16.41 -13.59 13.02
CA GLY A 113 -15.80 -14.58 12.13
C GLY A 113 -16.00 -14.30 10.63
N THR A 114 -16.61 -13.16 10.26
CA THR A 114 -16.66 -12.73 8.85
C THR A 114 -15.26 -12.57 8.27
N VAL A 115 -14.31 -12.10 9.07
CA VAL A 115 -12.89 -11.99 8.74
C VAL A 115 -12.03 -12.68 9.81
N LYS A 116 -10.83 -13.07 9.45
CA LYS A 116 -9.83 -13.67 10.36
C LYS A 116 -8.73 -12.68 10.71
N ASP A 117 -8.37 -11.87 9.74
CA ASP A 117 -7.27 -10.91 9.78
C ASP A 117 -7.62 -9.69 8.94
N PHE A 118 -6.62 -8.91 8.54
CA PHE A 118 -6.79 -7.67 7.80
C PHE A 118 -6.55 -7.80 6.30
N SER A 119 -6.36 -9.01 5.79
CA SER A 119 -6.04 -9.26 4.37
C SER A 119 -7.26 -9.19 3.44
N GLY A 120 -8.47 -9.02 3.98
CA GLY A 120 -9.71 -8.89 3.22
C GLY A 120 -10.78 -9.91 3.61
N LEU A 121 -11.69 -10.18 2.69
CA LEU A 121 -12.86 -11.05 2.87
C LEU A 121 -12.51 -12.49 2.45
N PRO A 122 -12.32 -13.44 3.39
CA PRO A 122 -11.85 -14.78 3.07
C PRO A 122 -12.89 -15.60 2.30
N GLY A 123 -12.45 -16.21 1.18
CA GLY A 123 -13.29 -17.04 0.34
C GLY A 123 -14.47 -16.28 -0.29
N PHE A 124 -14.25 -15.04 -0.67
CA PHE A 124 -15.26 -14.18 -1.28
C PHE A 124 -15.62 -14.63 -2.70
N ALA A 125 -14.62 -14.88 -3.55
CA ALA A 125 -14.80 -15.29 -4.92
C ALA A 125 -14.75 -16.82 -5.04
N GLU A 126 -15.80 -17.41 -5.57
CA GLU A 126 -15.89 -18.85 -5.87
C GLU A 126 -15.60 -19.06 -7.36
N ILE A 127 -14.48 -19.73 -7.66
CA ILE A 127 -14.00 -19.95 -9.02
C ILE A 127 -14.16 -21.42 -9.37
N THR A 128 -14.81 -21.70 -10.49
CA THR A 128 -14.89 -23.04 -11.08
C THR A 128 -14.41 -22.99 -12.52
N LEU A 129 -13.45 -23.84 -12.87
CA LEU A 129 -13.02 -24.03 -14.25
C LEU A 129 -13.51 -25.36 -14.79
N THR A 130 -13.98 -25.34 -16.04
CA THR A 130 -14.33 -26.51 -16.81
C THR A 130 -13.50 -26.57 -18.10
N ASP A 131 -13.11 -27.75 -18.52
CA ASP A 131 -12.45 -27.98 -19.81
C ASP A 131 -13.44 -27.91 -21.00
N LYS A 132 -12.97 -28.12 -22.21
CA LYS A 132 -13.81 -28.11 -23.42
C LYS A 132 -14.90 -29.21 -23.43
N ALA A 133 -14.70 -30.29 -22.67
CA ALA A 133 -15.68 -31.38 -22.54
C ALA A 133 -16.71 -31.09 -21.44
N GLY A 134 -16.62 -29.94 -20.77
CA GLY A 134 -17.51 -29.59 -19.66
C GLY A 134 -17.13 -30.22 -18.32
N LYS A 135 -16.00 -30.97 -18.26
CA LYS A 135 -15.51 -31.56 -17.02
C LYS A 135 -14.91 -30.48 -16.12
N LYS A 136 -15.33 -30.46 -14.86
CA LYS A 136 -14.75 -29.56 -13.86
C LYS A 136 -13.31 -29.97 -13.53
N VAL A 137 -12.36 -29.08 -13.78
CA VAL A 137 -10.92 -29.27 -13.56
C VAL A 137 -10.41 -28.52 -12.33
N LEU A 138 -11.13 -27.48 -11.89
CA LEU A 138 -10.79 -26.70 -10.69
C LEU A 138 -12.05 -26.22 -10.00
N SER A 139 -12.01 -26.21 -8.66
CA SER A 139 -12.98 -25.49 -7.83
C SER A 139 -12.20 -24.89 -6.66
N ARG A 140 -12.24 -23.56 -6.52
CA ARG A 140 -11.43 -22.82 -5.55
C ARG A 140 -12.19 -21.60 -5.04
N ALA A 141 -11.98 -21.27 -3.77
CA ALA A 141 -12.45 -20.02 -3.18
C ALA A 141 -11.26 -19.11 -2.90
N GLU A 142 -11.36 -17.85 -3.33
CA GLU A 142 -10.31 -16.83 -3.18
C GLU A 142 -10.76 -15.74 -2.23
N SER A 143 -9.80 -15.21 -1.46
CA SER A 143 -10.01 -14.02 -0.65
C SER A 143 -10.08 -12.76 -1.53
N PHE A 144 -10.80 -11.75 -1.07
CA PHE A 144 -10.97 -10.49 -1.78
C PHE A 144 -10.62 -9.31 -0.88
N CYS A 145 -9.67 -8.50 -1.33
CA CYS A 145 -9.39 -7.21 -0.74
C CYS A 145 -10.19 -6.11 -1.48
N PRO A 146 -11.14 -5.41 -0.84
CA PRO A 146 -11.92 -4.37 -1.49
C PRO A 146 -11.11 -3.18 -2.01
N ASN A 147 -9.89 -2.99 -1.51
CA ASN A 147 -8.98 -1.92 -1.96
C ASN A 147 -8.16 -2.30 -3.21
N ASN A 148 -8.17 -3.58 -3.58
CA ASN A 148 -7.22 -4.11 -4.55
C ASN A 148 -7.48 -3.61 -5.98
N ALA A 149 -6.43 -3.07 -6.62
CA ALA A 149 -6.45 -2.65 -8.02
C ALA A 149 -7.76 -1.97 -8.43
N SER A 150 -8.18 -0.98 -7.63
CA SER A 150 -9.43 -0.27 -7.86
C SER A 150 -9.31 0.75 -8.99
N GLY A 151 -10.38 0.93 -9.75
CA GLY A 151 -10.44 1.86 -10.85
C GLY A 151 -11.82 2.49 -11.00
N ARG A 152 -11.83 3.74 -11.49
CA ARG A 152 -13.07 4.47 -11.80
C ARG A 152 -13.75 3.88 -13.03
N ILE A 153 -15.04 3.56 -12.91
CA ILE A 153 -15.85 3.00 -14.00
C ILE A 153 -16.94 3.94 -14.50
N ARG A 154 -17.12 5.09 -13.86
CA ARG A 154 -18.11 6.09 -14.26
C ARG A 154 -17.45 7.47 -14.39
N PRO A 155 -17.74 8.23 -15.45
CA PRO A 155 -17.12 9.56 -15.66
C PRO A 155 -17.53 10.59 -14.60
N ASP A 156 -18.69 10.39 -13.96
CA ASP A 156 -19.25 11.24 -12.89
C ASP A 156 -18.84 10.78 -11.47
N ALA A 157 -18.04 9.72 -11.37
CA ALA A 157 -17.50 9.28 -10.09
C ALA A 157 -16.39 10.22 -9.59
N PRO A 158 -16.08 10.23 -8.28
CA PRO A 158 -14.91 10.94 -7.77
C PRO A 158 -13.65 10.60 -8.57
N ALA A 159 -12.82 11.62 -8.84
CA ALA A 159 -11.61 11.44 -9.62
C ALA A 159 -10.65 10.44 -8.96
N THR A 160 -10.70 10.36 -7.63
CA THR A 160 -9.87 9.50 -6.79
C THR A 160 -10.71 8.76 -5.78
N SER A 161 -10.25 7.58 -5.39
CA SER A 161 -10.82 6.85 -4.27
C SER A 161 -10.29 7.42 -2.96
N LYS A 162 -11.15 7.57 -1.96
CA LYS A 162 -10.71 7.92 -0.61
C LYS A 162 -10.13 6.71 0.16
N TYR A 163 -10.32 5.49 -0.34
CA TYR A 163 -9.89 4.28 0.35
C TYR A 163 -8.42 3.96 0.07
N PRO A 164 -7.73 3.27 0.99
CA PRO A 164 -6.39 2.78 0.77
C PRO A 164 -6.29 1.91 -0.49
N GLU A 165 -5.10 1.78 -1.04
CA GLU A 165 -4.87 1.03 -2.29
C GLU A 165 -4.74 -0.48 -2.09
N SER A 166 -4.49 -0.93 -0.86
CA SER A 166 -4.34 -2.35 -0.53
C SER A 166 -4.89 -2.69 0.85
N CYS A 167 -5.06 -3.97 1.11
CA CYS A 167 -5.29 -4.49 2.45
C CYS A 167 -3.96 -4.76 3.15
N PRO A 168 -3.85 -4.53 4.45
CA PRO A 168 -2.65 -4.84 5.20
C PRO A 168 -2.32 -6.33 5.18
N THR A 169 -1.02 -6.62 5.12
CA THR A 169 -0.49 -7.97 5.21
C THR A 169 0.32 -8.20 6.47
N ASN A 170 0.64 -7.14 7.22
CA ASN A 170 1.33 -7.26 8.48
C ASN A 170 0.47 -8.02 9.50
N PRO A 171 0.96 -9.10 10.12
CA PRO A 171 0.18 -9.91 11.05
C PRO A 171 -0.23 -9.15 12.31
N PHE A 172 0.51 -8.09 12.65
CA PHE A 172 0.28 -7.26 13.82
C PHE A 172 -0.51 -5.97 13.53
N THR A 173 -1.12 -5.84 12.35
CA THR A 173 -2.09 -4.78 12.05
C THR A 173 -3.18 -4.72 13.11
N LEU A 174 -3.60 -3.53 13.51
CA LEU A 174 -4.64 -3.28 14.52
C LEU A 174 -5.94 -2.77 13.93
N GLY A 175 -5.86 -2.00 12.84
CA GLY A 175 -7.02 -1.46 12.17
C GLY A 175 -6.80 -1.19 10.69
N SER A 176 -7.82 -1.48 9.89
CA SER A 176 -7.81 -1.21 8.45
C SER A 176 -9.14 -0.67 7.98
N VAL A 177 -9.09 0.12 6.91
CA VAL A 177 -10.26 0.60 6.20
C VAL A 177 -10.23 0.01 4.80
N TRP A 178 -11.31 -0.66 4.41
CA TRP A 178 -11.47 -1.22 3.08
C TRP A 178 -12.67 -0.59 2.39
N GLY A 179 -12.57 -0.38 1.09
CA GLY A 179 -13.71 0.16 0.39
C GLY A 179 -13.62 0.09 -1.12
N VAL A 180 -14.80 0.12 -1.73
CA VAL A 180 -14.97 0.40 -3.16
C VAL A 180 -15.72 1.71 -3.25
N GLU A 181 -15.10 2.74 -3.82
CA GLU A 181 -15.71 4.07 -3.95
C GLU A 181 -16.94 4.01 -4.86
N LYS A 182 -17.90 4.91 -4.64
CA LYS A 182 -19.08 5.02 -5.51
C LYS A 182 -18.67 5.29 -6.96
N GLY A 183 -19.13 4.45 -7.90
CA GLY A 183 -18.76 4.52 -9.30
C GLY A 183 -17.36 4.01 -9.62
N TRP A 184 -16.82 3.19 -8.74
CA TRP A 184 -15.54 2.49 -8.88
C TRP A 184 -15.74 0.97 -8.87
N ALA A 185 -14.70 0.27 -9.26
CA ALA A 185 -14.59 -1.18 -9.21
C ALA A 185 -13.28 -1.61 -8.57
N SER A 186 -13.28 -2.76 -7.91
CA SER A 186 -12.09 -3.38 -7.34
C SER A 186 -11.92 -4.78 -7.92
N ASN A 187 -10.68 -5.12 -8.33
CA ASN A 187 -10.36 -6.43 -8.91
C ASN A 187 -10.49 -7.51 -7.83
N THR A 188 -11.19 -8.60 -8.16
CA THR A 188 -11.37 -9.73 -7.23
C THR A 188 -10.16 -10.66 -7.15
N TYR A 189 -9.17 -10.48 -8.01
CA TYR A 189 -7.92 -11.22 -7.95
C TYR A 189 -7.04 -10.73 -6.80
N ALA A 190 -6.63 -11.65 -5.92
CA ALA A 190 -5.86 -11.29 -4.72
C ALA A 190 -4.34 -11.12 -4.97
N GLY A 191 -3.93 -11.01 -6.24
CA GLY A 191 -2.55 -10.73 -6.61
C GLY A 191 -1.61 -11.93 -6.47
N SER A 192 -0.32 -11.66 -6.43
CA SER A 192 0.74 -12.66 -6.33
C SER A 192 0.79 -13.43 -5.01
N TYR A 193 -0.04 -13.05 -4.04
CA TYR A 193 -0.23 -13.82 -2.80
C TYR A 193 -1.10 -15.08 -2.97
N THR A 194 -1.81 -15.19 -4.11
CA THR A 194 -2.53 -16.43 -4.42
C THR A 194 -1.55 -17.50 -4.85
N GLN A 195 -1.82 -18.74 -4.44
CA GLN A 195 -1.03 -19.86 -4.94
C GLN A 195 -1.40 -20.13 -6.39
N PRO A 196 -0.42 -20.30 -7.29
CA PRO A 196 -0.70 -20.68 -8.67
C PRO A 196 -1.36 -22.06 -8.72
N VAL A 197 -2.15 -22.30 -9.74
CA VAL A 197 -2.80 -23.58 -9.98
C VAL A 197 -2.13 -24.32 -11.14
N LYS A 198 -2.05 -25.63 -11.05
CA LYS A 198 -1.52 -26.46 -12.15
C LYS A 198 -2.63 -26.66 -13.18
N LEU A 199 -2.48 -26.02 -14.32
CA LEU A 199 -3.36 -26.17 -15.48
C LEU A 199 -2.51 -26.45 -16.72
N ALA A 200 -2.87 -27.45 -17.51
CA ALA A 200 -2.23 -27.71 -18.79
C ALA A 200 -2.56 -26.58 -19.78
N ALA A 201 -1.68 -26.38 -20.78
CA ALA A 201 -1.98 -25.49 -21.89
C ALA A 201 -3.29 -25.93 -22.59
N GLY A 202 -4.17 -24.96 -22.85
CA GLY A 202 -5.46 -25.27 -23.42
C GLY A 202 -6.52 -24.21 -23.16
N THR A 203 -7.76 -24.54 -23.47
CA THR A 203 -8.90 -23.62 -23.30
C THR A 203 -9.86 -24.16 -22.25
N TYR A 204 -10.29 -23.27 -21.36
CA TYR A 204 -11.19 -23.56 -20.26
C TYR A 204 -12.31 -22.51 -20.22
N THR A 205 -13.37 -22.82 -19.50
CA THR A 205 -14.41 -21.86 -19.14
C THR A 205 -14.36 -21.65 -17.62
N ALA A 206 -14.10 -20.43 -17.21
CA ALA A 206 -14.16 -20.00 -15.80
C ALA A 206 -15.55 -19.46 -15.49
N ARG A 207 -16.13 -19.92 -14.38
CA ARG A 207 -17.31 -19.32 -13.74
C ARG A 207 -16.88 -18.75 -12.41
N VAL A 208 -17.04 -17.45 -12.22
CA VAL A 208 -16.69 -16.72 -11.01
C VAL A 208 -17.95 -16.20 -10.35
N GLY A 209 -18.20 -16.58 -9.12
CA GLY A 209 -19.34 -16.13 -8.32
C GLY A 209 -18.90 -15.51 -7.00
N VAL A 210 -19.76 -14.73 -6.38
CA VAL A 210 -19.58 -14.28 -4.99
C VAL A 210 -20.15 -15.35 -4.06
N ALA A 211 -19.41 -15.73 -3.02
CA ALA A 211 -19.87 -16.72 -2.04
C ALA A 211 -21.19 -16.30 -1.38
N LYS A 212 -22.10 -17.26 -1.17
CA LYS A 212 -23.45 -17.01 -0.65
C LYS A 212 -23.47 -16.13 0.61
N LYS A 213 -22.56 -16.38 1.54
CA LYS A 213 -22.48 -15.59 2.79
C LYS A 213 -22.29 -14.09 2.55
N TYR A 214 -21.54 -13.71 1.51
CA TYR A 214 -21.31 -12.31 1.18
C TYR A 214 -22.41 -11.72 0.30
N ARG A 215 -23.04 -12.57 -0.54
CA ARG A 215 -24.25 -12.15 -1.26
C ARG A 215 -25.35 -11.76 -0.29
N ASP A 216 -25.60 -12.60 0.72
CA ASP A 216 -26.61 -12.34 1.76
C ASP A 216 -26.23 -11.12 2.62
N LEU A 217 -24.94 -10.99 2.96
CA LEU A 217 -24.45 -9.93 3.85
C LEU A 217 -24.52 -8.54 3.21
N PHE A 218 -24.20 -8.46 1.92
CA PHE A 218 -24.06 -7.20 1.19
C PHE A 218 -25.14 -6.97 0.12
N GLY A 219 -26.11 -7.87 -0.02
CA GLY A 219 -27.18 -7.74 -1.00
C GLY A 219 -26.69 -7.90 -2.45
N ILE A 220 -25.67 -8.72 -2.69
CA ILE A 220 -25.12 -8.96 -4.03
C ILE A 220 -25.97 -10.01 -4.74
N ALA A 221 -26.42 -9.70 -5.96
CA ALA A 221 -27.20 -10.64 -6.77
C ALA A 221 -26.38 -11.89 -7.14
N ASP A 222 -27.03 -13.07 -7.19
CA ASP A 222 -26.39 -14.30 -7.68
C ASP A 222 -26.30 -14.28 -9.21
N LYS A 223 -25.34 -13.54 -9.73
CA LYS A 223 -25.03 -13.42 -11.15
C LYS A 223 -23.55 -13.68 -11.40
N PRO A 224 -23.14 -14.95 -11.46
CA PRO A 224 -21.75 -15.29 -11.73
C PRO A 224 -21.30 -14.77 -13.09
N ALA A 225 -20.05 -14.30 -13.15
CA ALA A 225 -19.37 -13.97 -14.41
C ALA A 225 -18.85 -15.24 -15.07
N THR A 226 -18.89 -15.30 -16.40
CA THR A 226 -18.30 -16.39 -17.20
C THR A 226 -17.22 -15.81 -18.10
N VAL A 227 -16.02 -16.42 -18.06
CA VAL A 227 -14.85 -15.97 -18.80
C VAL A 227 -14.21 -17.16 -19.49
N LYS A 228 -13.91 -17.05 -20.80
CA LYS A 228 -13.13 -18.04 -21.53
C LYS A 228 -11.65 -17.85 -21.18
N VAL A 229 -10.99 -18.90 -20.74
CA VAL A 229 -9.58 -18.87 -20.33
C VAL A 229 -8.75 -19.68 -21.33
N THR A 230 -7.72 -19.07 -21.87
CA THR A 230 -6.69 -19.75 -22.65
C THR A 230 -5.41 -19.79 -21.83
N VAL A 231 -4.93 -20.97 -21.49
CA VAL A 231 -3.64 -21.18 -20.84
C VAL A 231 -2.58 -21.43 -21.92
N GLN A 232 -1.55 -20.61 -21.94
CA GLN A 232 -0.39 -20.75 -22.82
C GLN A 232 0.84 -21.10 -22.00
N GLU A 233 1.57 -22.11 -22.46
CA GLU A 233 2.88 -22.41 -21.89
C GLU A 233 3.94 -21.57 -22.63
N ARG A 234 4.84 -20.93 -21.88
CA ARG A 234 5.94 -20.10 -22.38
C ARG A 234 7.23 -20.41 -21.62
N SER A 235 8.38 -20.21 -22.27
CA SER A 235 9.67 -20.16 -21.58
C SER A 235 10.06 -18.71 -21.26
N TRP A 236 10.93 -18.52 -20.27
CA TRP A 236 11.45 -17.20 -19.94
C TRP A 236 12.26 -16.57 -21.07
N GLU A 237 12.92 -17.40 -21.87
CA GLU A 237 13.67 -16.97 -23.07
C GLU A 237 12.74 -16.36 -24.13
N GLU A 238 11.58 -16.98 -24.39
CA GLU A 238 10.56 -16.46 -25.29
C GLU A 238 9.97 -15.13 -24.80
N GLY A 239 9.84 -14.95 -23.47
CA GLY A 239 9.37 -13.70 -22.85
C GLY A 239 10.33 -12.53 -23.04
N ASN A 240 11.63 -12.78 -22.99
CA ASN A 240 12.66 -11.75 -23.17
C ASN A 240 12.86 -11.39 -24.66
N GLY A 241 12.67 -12.35 -25.59
CA GLY A 241 12.78 -12.12 -27.03
C GLY A 241 11.68 -11.23 -27.62
N ALA A 242 10.46 -11.31 -27.08
CA ALA A 242 9.34 -10.48 -27.54
C ALA A 242 9.50 -8.98 -27.22
N GLY A 243 10.23 -8.64 -26.17
CA GLY A 243 10.61 -7.25 -25.84
C GLY A 243 11.67 -6.70 -26.80
N ALA A 244 12.66 -7.50 -27.13
CA ALA A 244 13.72 -7.12 -28.07
C ALA A 244 13.19 -7.01 -29.51
N ALA A 245 12.30 -7.91 -29.92
CA ALA A 245 11.67 -7.86 -31.26
C ALA A 245 10.74 -6.64 -31.42
N ARG A 246 10.06 -6.20 -30.37
CA ARG A 246 9.23 -4.97 -30.41
C ARG A 246 10.07 -3.70 -30.48
N SER A 247 11.22 -3.64 -29.81
CA SER A 247 12.16 -2.53 -29.93
C SER A 247 12.87 -2.51 -31.29
N ALA A 248 13.19 -3.65 -31.88
CA ALA A 248 13.73 -3.76 -33.23
C ALA A 248 12.70 -3.33 -34.29
N ALA A 249 11.46 -3.81 -34.22
CA ALA A 249 10.38 -3.43 -35.14
C ALA A 249 9.97 -1.94 -35.00
N ALA A 250 10.12 -1.32 -33.83
CA ALA A 250 9.92 0.11 -33.67
C ALA A 250 11.06 0.95 -34.26
N GLY A 251 12.26 0.36 -34.43
CA GLY A 251 13.40 1.01 -35.07
C GLY A 251 13.36 0.98 -36.61
N GLU A 252 12.69 0.01 -37.24
CA GLU A 252 12.63 -0.12 -38.69
C GLU A 252 11.59 0.77 -39.40
N HIS A 253 10.67 1.42 -38.67
CA HIS A 253 9.69 2.33 -39.26
C HIS A 253 10.07 3.83 -39.22
N ALA A 254 11.32 4.16 -38.83
CA ALA A 254 11.81 5.55 -38.82
C ALA A 254 12.62 5.94 -40.07
N GLY A 255 12.54 5.20 -41.16
CA GLY A 255 13.36 5.42 -42.35
C GLY A 255 12.60 5.44 -43.68
N HIS A 256 11.64 6.34 -43.87
CA HIS A 256 11.20 6.80 -45.21
C HIS A 256 10.62 8.20 -45.13
N GLY A 257 11.48 9.18 -45.31
CA GLY A 257 11.14 10.57 -45.57
C GLY A 257 12.07 11.10 -46.67
N THR A 258 11.51 11.35 -47.79
CA THR A 258 12.07 11.71 -49.11
C THR A 258 13.02 12.90 -49.07
N ALA A 259 14.04 12.79 -49.93
CA ALA A 259 15.00 13.81 -50.27
C ALA A 259 14.36 15.08 -50.90
N GLY A 260 14.87 16.21 -50.55
CA GLY A 260 14.69 17.49 -51.20
C GLY A 260 15.94 18.33 -51.02
N GLU A 261 16.66 18.50 -52.09
CA GLU A 261 17.90 19.27 -52.24
C GLU A 261 17.70 20.75 -51.88
N HIS A 262 18.67 21.35 -51.21
CA HIS A 262 19.27 22.60 -51.66
C HIS A 262 20.62 22.88 -51.01
N ALA A 263 21.57 23.21 -51.91
CA ALA A 263 22.98 23.50 -51.67
C ALA A 263 23.21 24.87 -51.02
N GLY A 264 24.39 25.02 -50.40
CA GLY A 264 25.00 26.37 -50.22
C GLY A 264 26.00 26.51 -49.09
N HIS A 265 27.25 26.28 -49.39
CA HIS A 265 28.48 26.96 -48.96
C HIS A 265 28.72 27.50 -47.53
N GLY A 266 29.86 27.05 -46.96
CA GLY A 266 30.86 28.03 -46.48
C GLY A 266 31.59 27.75 -45.19
N THR A 267 32.77 27.15 -45.28
CA THR A 267 34.03 27.40 -44.57
C THR A 267 34.15 27.42 -43.04
N ALA A 268 34.94 26.47 -42.58
CA ALA A 268 36.14 26.51 -41.73
C ALA A 268 36.15 27.17 -40.33
N GLY A 269 36.60 26.38 -39.37
CA GLY A 269 37.59 26.82 -38.38
C GLY A 269 37.22 26.62 -36.91
N GLY A 270 37.94 25.75 -36.22
CA GLY A 270 38.38 26.07 -34.85
C GLY A 270 37.86 25.24 -33.67
N HIS A 271 38.75 24.50 -33.17
CA HIS A 271 38.84 23.76 -31.90
C HIS A 271 38.02 24.27 -30.71
N GLY A 272 37.40 23.34 -29.97
CA GLY A 272 36.90 23.61 -28.63
C GLY A 272 36.20 22.37 -28.04
N ALA A 273 36.77 21.84 -26.98
CA ALA A 273 36.30 20.70 -26.25
C ALA A 273 34.86 20.91 -25.75
N ALA A 274 33.99 19.98 -26.08
CA ALA A 274 32.61 20.00 -25.64
C ALA A 274 32.45 19.20 -24.36
N HIS A 275 32.12 19.88 -23.29
CA HIS A 275 31.48 19.26 -22.14
C HIS A 275 30.01 18.98 -22.50
N GLN A 276 29.64 17.72 -22.55
CA GLN A 276 28.24 17.34 -22.67
C GLN A 276 27.55 17.55 -21.31
N ALA A 277 26.67 18.51 -21.26
CA ALA A 277 25.63 18.58 -20.25
C ALA A 277 24.54 17.54 -20.57
N PRO A 278 23.99 16.84 -19.59
CA PRO A 278 22.87 15.95 -19.82
C PRO A 278 21.63 16.77 -20.19
N ALA A 279 20.99 16.32 -21.24
CA ALA A 279 19.81 16.91 -21.81
C ALA A 279 18.65 16.96 -20.81
N GLY A 280 17.96 18.05 -20.93
CA GLY A 280 16.88 18.47 -20.11
C GLY A 280 15.66 17.58 -20.06
N HIS A 281 14.92 17.89 -19.05
CA HIS A 281 13.59 17.49 -18.73
C HIS A 281 12.68 17.36 -19.95
N ALA A 282 12.23 16.15 -20.22
CA ALA A 282 11.09 15.93 -21.10
C ALA A 282 9.85 16.44 -20.39
N ALA A 283 9.29 17.48 -20.96
CA ALA A 283 8.01 18.04 -20.57
C ALA A 283 6.91 16.97 -20.65
N HIS A 284 5.98 17.08 -19.72
CA HIS A 284 4.70 16.43 -19.62
C HIS A 284 4.13 15.90 -20.93
N ALA A 285 4.18 14.59 -21.10
CA ALA A 285 3.33 13.92 -22.05
C ALA A 285 1.93 13.85 -21.46
N GLY A 286 0.98 14.43 -22.19
CA GLY A 286 -0.42 14.44 -21.84
C GLY A 286 -0.97 13.02 -21.63
N HIS A 287 -1.96 12.92 -20.76
CA HIS A 287 -2.71 11.72 -20.48
C HIS A 287 -3.37 11.17 -21.75
N GLY A 288 -2.69 10.27 -22.42
CA GLY A 288 -3.35 9.39 -23.39
C GLY A 288 -4.28 8.43 -22.63
N PRO A 289 -5.36 7.94 -23.27
CA PRO A 289 -6.25 6.99 -22.64
C PRO A 289 -5.45 5.79 -22.16
N VAL A 290 -5.60 5.47 -20.89
CA VAL A 290 -5.00 4.27 -20.28
C VAL A 290 -5.53 3.08 -21.08
N LYS A 291 -4.67 2.42 -21.83
CA LYS A 291 -5.03 1.16 -22.49
C LYS A 291 -5.40 0.18 -21.38
N PRO A 292 -6.52 -0.52 -21.49
CA PRO A 292 -6.89 -1.53 -20.50
C PRO A 292 -5.71 -2.51 -20.37
N VAL A 293 -5.31 -2.74 -19.13
CA VAL A 293 -4.32 -3.75 -18.80
C VAL A 293 -4.87 -5.09 -19.30
N GLN A 294 -4.19 -5.74 -20.21
CA GLN A 294 -4.60 -7.06 -20.66
C GLN A 294 -4.50 -8.01 -19.48
N ALA A 295 -5.65 -8.52 -19.04
CA ALA A 295 -5.70 -9.58 -18.05
C ALA A 295 -4.81 -10.74 -18.52
N GLY A 296 -3.86 -11.15 -17.70
CA GLY A 296 -2.92 -12.21 -18.04
C GLY A 296 -1.57 -11.75 -18.60
N ALA A 297 -1.31 -10.43 -18.66
CA ALA A 297 0.05 -9.98 -18.80
C ALA A 297 0.76 -10.20 -17.45
N PRO A 298 1.75 -11.09 -17.36
CA PRO A 298 2.47 -11.22 -16.12
C PRO A 298 3.14 -9.89 -15.84
N GLU A 299 2.92 -9.33 -14.71
CA GLU A 299 3.72 -8.37 -13.97
C GLU A 299 4.55 -7.36 -14.74
N THR A 300 4.49 -7.36 -16.06
CA THR A 300 5.17 -6.38 -16.93
C THR A 300 4.41 -5.07 -17.03
N SER A 301 3.18 -5.07 -16.55
CA SER A 301 2.38 -3.86 -16.50
C SER A 301 2.62 -3.14 -15.22
N GLY A 302 3.64 -2.67 -14.82
CA GLY A 302 3.93 -1.78 -13.67
C GLY A 302 2.84 -1.57 -12.61
N ALA A 303 1.71 -2.20 -12.81
CA ALA A 303 0.51 -2.14 -12.00
C ALA A 303 0.33 -3.32 -11.08
N THR A 304 1.31 -4.19 -10.96
CA THR A 304 1.33 -4.97 -9.74
C THR A 304 1.63 -3.97 -8.66
N PRO A 305 0.71 -3.75 -7.75
CA PRO A 305 1.05 -3.02 -6.58
C PRO A 305 2.35 -3.61 -6.10
N SER A 306 3.29 -2.77 -5.83
CA SER A 306 4.45 -3.14 -5.05
C SER A 306 3.93 -3.50 -3.69
N TYR A 307 3.13 -4.58 -3.69
CA TYR A 307 2.79 -5.08 -2.43
C TYR A 307 4.06 -5.26 -1.75
N ASN A 308 4.07 -4.96 -0.66
CA ASN A 308 4.76 -5.56 0.42
C ASN A 308 5.21 -6.98 0.06
N VAL A 309 5.98 -7.09 -1.00
CA VAL A 309 6.64 -8.32 -1.37
C VAL A 309 7.58 -8.62 -0.22
N GLY A 310 7.20 -9.55 0.64
CA GLY A 310 7.89 -9.84 1.89
C GLY A 310 7.08 -9.57 3.16
N HIS A 311 5.92 -8.92 3.08
CA HIS A 311 5.10 -8.61 4.26
C HIS A 311 3.91 -9.55 4.50
N GLY A 312 3.74 -10.56 3.67
CA GLY A 312 2.78 -11.62 3.96
C GLY A 312 3.20 -12.40 5.21
N PRO A 313 2.25 -12.94 5.99
CA PRO A 313 2.60 -13.88 7.05
C PRO A 313 3.35 -15.03 6.40
N LEU A 314 4.67 -15.07 6.59
CA LEU A 314 5.51 -16.14 6.11
C LEU A 314 5.12 -17.39 6.92
N LYS A 315 4.27 -18.19 6.32
CA LYS A 315 4.20 -19.59 6.72
C LYS A 315 5.57 -20.19 6.42
N ALA A 316 6.10 -20.95 7.33
CA ALA A 316 7.39 -21.62 7.29
C ALA A 316 8.03 -21.67 5.90
N ALA A 317 9.22 -21.12 5.73
CA ALA A 317 9.98 -20.88 4.52
C ALA A 317 9.09 -20.78 3.27
N PRO A 318 8.85 -19.59 2.74
CA PRO A 318 7.99 -19.45 1.58
C PRO A 318 8.50 -20.42 0.51
N PRO A 319 7.60 -21.12 -0.20
CA PRO A 319 8.00 -21.81 -1.40
C PRO A 319 8.80 -20.83 -2.24
N ALA A 320 9.87 -21.31 -2.85
CA ALA A 320 10.76 -20.45 -3.63
C ALA A 320 9.90 -19.50 -4.48
N LEU A 321 10.07 -18.19 -4.27
CA LEU A 321 9.35 -17.19 -5.03
C LEU A 321 9.48 -17.51 -6.50
N PRO A 322 8.42 -17.36 -7.31
CA PRO A 322 8.52 -17.48 -8.74
C PRO A 322 9.72 -16.66 -9.24
N TRP A 323 10.46 -17.19 -10.19
CA TRP A 323 11.66 -16.54 -10.72
C TRP A 323 11.41 -15.07 -11.09
N ALA A 324 10.29 -14.76 -11.71
CA ALA A 324 9.92 -13.40 -12.06
C ALA A 324 9.84 -12.48 -10.83
N LEU A 325 9.28 -12.95 -9.71
CA LEU A 325 9.23 -12.20 -8.46
C LEU A 325 10.61 -12.06 -7.83
N LYS A 326 11.44 -13.12 -7.84
CA LYS A 326 12.83 -13.04 -7.37
C LYS A 326 13.64 -12.07 -8.18
N LYS A 327 13.54 -12.13 -9.53
CA LYS A 327 14.21 -11.19 -10.42
C LYS A 327 13.76 -9.77 -10.15
N ARG A 328 12.48 -9.53 -10.02
CA ARG A 328 11.93 -8.21 -9.70
C ARG A 328 12.34 -7.73 -8.31
N GLN A 329 12.36 -8.59 -7.31
CA GLN A 329 12.91 -8.25 -5.98
C GLN A 329 14.40 -7.89 -6.07
N ALA A 330 15.19 -8.66 -6.82
CA ALA A 330 16.59 -8.38 -7.04
C ALA A 330 16.78 -7.07 -7.84
N GLU A 331 15.95 -6.80 -8.84
CA GLU A 331 15.93 -5.55 -9.58
C GLU A 331 15.53 -4.37 -8.69
N LEU A 332 14.52 -4.52 -7.86
CA LEU A 332 14.13 -3.51 -6.87
C LEU A 332 15.19 -3.32 -5.79
N ALA A 333 15.82 -4.40 -5.34
CA ALA A 333 16.93 -4.32 -4.39
C ALA A 333 18.20 -3.74 -5.01
N GLY A 334 18.43 -4.00 -6.28
CA GLY A 334 19.60 -3.50 -7.02
C GLY A 334 19.42 -2.16 -7.69
N ALA A 335 18.19 -1.72 -7.87
CA ALA A 335 17.83 -0.51 -8.62
C ALA A 335 17.89 0.65 -7.76
N ARG A 336 18.18 0.85 -6.87
CA ARG A 336 18.38 1.79 -6.17
C ARG A 336 17.66 2.31 -5.32
N GLY A 337 17.92 2.54 -4.48
CA GLY A 337 17.68 3.19 -3.40
C GLY A 337 16.32 3.53 -3.01
N ALA A 338 16.15 4.70 -3.12
CA ALA A 338 14.91 5.34 -2.86
C ALA A 338 13.76 4.75 -3.63
N ASP A 339 14.02 4.30 -4.84
CA ASP A 339 13.01 3.61 -5.62
C ASP A 339 12.58 2.30 -4.96
N ALA A 340 13.51 1.65 -4.26
CA ALA A 340 13.16 0.45 -3.52
C ALA A 340 12.25 0.74 -2.32
N ALA A 341 12.45 1.88 -1.65
CA ALA A 341 11.56 2.30 -0.58
C ALA A 341 10.17 2.67 -1.12
N GLY A 342 10.11 3.47 -2.18
CA GLY A 342 8.86 3.79 -2.86
C GLY A 342 8.16 2.55 -3.41
N ALA A 343 8.92 1.62 -3.99
CA ALA A 343 8.35 0.37 -4.50
C ALA A 343 7.81 -0.56 -3.41
N ARG A 344 8.26 -0.43 -2.18
CA ARG A 344 7.74 -1.22 -1.06
C ARG A 344 6.42 -0.69 -0.51
N THR A 345 6.09 0.54 -0.79
CA THR A 345 4.91 1.15 -0.19
C THR A 345 3.64 0.91 -0.97
N GLY A 346 3.71 0.52 -2.22
CA GLY A 346 2.52 0.46 -3.07
C GLY A 346 1.85 1.81 -3.28
N ASP A 347 2.47 2.86 -2.82
CA ASP A 347 1.93 4.16 -2.64
C ASP A 347 2.32 5.12 -3.75
N THR A 348 3.18 4.67 -4.63
CA THR A 348 3.58 5.41 -5.81
C THR A 348 2.42 5.80 -6.71
N THR A 349 1.36 4.99 -6.73
CA THR A 349 0.12 5.35 -7.41
C THR A 349 -0.56 6.54 -6.78
N GLY A 350 -0.50 6.65 -5.47
CA GLY A 350 -0.99 7.79 -4.76
C GLY A 350 -0.25 9.08 -5.05
N GLN A 351 1.00 8.98 -5.40
CA GLN A 351 1.82 10.13 -5.75
C GLN A 351 1.44 10.74 -7.10
N THR A 352 0.87 9.95 -7.99
CA THR A 352 0.45 10.40 -9.32
C THR A 352 -0.94 11.01 -9.32
N ASP A 353 -1.66 10.89 -8.23
CA ASP A 353 -2.96 11.47 -8.08
C ASP A 353 -2.85 12.94 -7.67
N GLY A 354 -2.89 13.81 -8.64
CA GLY A 354 -2.82 15.26 -8.45
C GLY A 354 -3.92 15.88 -7.58
N SER A 355 -4.87 15.07 -7.08
CA SER A 355 -5.89 15.53 -6.12
C SER A 355 -5.41 15.54 -4.68
N ARG A 356 -4.34 14.80 -4.38
CA ARG A 356 -3.72 14.87 -3.06
C ARG A 356 -2.90 16.13 -3.00
N LYS A 357 -3.37 17.10 -2.24
CA LYS A 357 -2.46 18.08 -1.71
C LYS A 357 -1.46 17.30 -0.87
N ALA A 358 -0.28 17.06 -1.44
CA ALA A 358 0.88 16.84 -0.61
C ALA A 358 0.77 17.84 0.55
N PRO A 359 0.94 17.44 1.80
CA PRO A 359 1.00 18.40 2.89
C PRO A 359 1.92 19.51 2.40
N ALA A 360 1.52 20.77 2.59
CA ALA A 360 2.25 21.92 2.06
C ALA A 360 3.72 21.73 2.41
N LEU A 361 4.47 21.17 1.48
CA LEU A 361 5.86 20.82 1.68
C LEU A 361 6.60 22.15 1.68
N VAL A 362 6.94 22.59 2.86
CA VAL A 362 7.99 23.60 2.98
C VAL A 362 9.22 22.99 2.27
N PRO A 363 9.81 23.67 1.29
CA PRO A 363 10.98 23.16 0.61
C PRO A 363 12.01 22.66 1.61
N ALA A 364 12.41 21.40 1.50
CA ALA A 364 13.44 20.83 2.38
C ALA A 364 14.84 21.40 2.14
N ALA A 365 14.98 22.32 1.17
CA ALA A 365 16.27 22.81 0.70
C ALA A 365 16.98 23.78 1.65
N GLU A 366 16.30 24.32 2.63
CA GLU A 366 16.93 25.29 3.54
C GLU A 366 17.12 24.70 4.93
N ARG A 367 18.38 24.64 5.36
CA ARG A 367 18.73 24.31 6.75
C ARG A 367 18.05 25.32 7.68
N PRO A 368 17.41 24.91 8.78
CA PRO A 368 16.77 25.82 9.69
C PRO A 368 17.82 26.72 10.37
N THR A 369 17.62 28.05 10.29
CA THR A 369 18.57 29.07 10.80
C THR A 369 18.09 29.74 12.09
N GLY A 370 16.81 29.59 12.44
CA GLY A 370 16.26 30.16 13.65
C GLY A 370 16.58 29.37 14.93
N LYS A 371 16.09 29.85 16.05
CA LYS A 371 16.19 29.13 17.33
C LYS A 371 15.32 27.87 17.29
N ALA A 372 15.91 26.72 17.58
CA ALA A 372 15.16 25.47 17.74
C ALA A 372 14.08 25.62 18.81
N SER A 373 12.87 25.13 18.51
CA SER A 373 11.74 25.15 19.42
C SER A 373 10.87 23.92 19.25
N VAL A 374 10.37 23.38 20.36
CA VAL A 374 9.39 22.31 20.37
C VAL A 374 8.06 22.93 20.83
N PRO A 375 7.18 23.32 19.90
CA PRO A 375 5.92 23.98 20.22
C PRO A 375 4.92 23.02 20.88
N ASP A 376 3.93 23.60 21.54
CA ASP A 376 2.80 22.83 22.09
C ASP A 376 1.76 22.55 20.99
N VAL A 377 2.09 21.59 20.13
CA VAL A 377 1.23 21.07 19.05
C VAL A 377 1.20 19.54 19.13
N PRO A 378 0.22 18.89 18.48
CA PRO A 378 0.20 17.43 18.37
C PRO A 378 1.52 16.88 17.85
N LYS A 379 1.95 15.78 18.44
CA LYS A 379 3.22 15.09 18.12
C LYS A 379 2.96 13.67 17.65
N PRO A 380 3.87 13.03 16.93
CA PRO A 380 3.80 11.61 16.64
C PRO A 380 3.82 10.78 17.94
N ASP A 381 3.38 9.54 17.88
CA ASP A 381 3.44 8.53 18.92
C ASP A 381 3.98 7.24 18.30
N LEU A 382 5.28 7.02 18.44
CA LEU A 382 5.95 5.88 17.83
C LEU A 382 5.73 4.62 18.64
N ARG A 383 5.28 3.56 17.99
CA ARG A 383 5.08 2.27 18.63
C ARG A 383 5.74 1.17 17.80
N SER A 384 6.45 0.28 18.47
CA SER A 384 6.98 -0.91 17.85
C SER A 384 5.94 -2.02 17.76
N LEU A 385 5.96 -2.80 16.68
CA LEU A 385 5.23 -4.06 16.58
C LEU A 385 6.11 -5.23 17.02
N PRO A 386 5.51 -6.34 17.51
CA PRO A 386 6.26 -7.58 17.72
C PRO A 386 6.91 -8.06 16.41
N ALA A 387 8.14 -8.55 16.48
CA ALA A 387 8.84 -9.09 15.31
C ALA A 387 8.10 -10.30 14.71
N TYR A 388 8.20 -10.46 13.39
CA TYR A 388 7.58 -11.55 12.63
C TYR A 388 8.48 -11.98 11.46
N GLY A 389 8.06 -12.96 10.65
CA GLY A 389 8.91 -13.50 9.58
C GLY A 389 10.23 -14.07 10.13
N ILE A 390 10.19 -14.65 11.33
CA ILE A 390 11.37 -15.07 12.07
C ILE A 390 11.86 -16.40 11.53
N THR A 391 13.12 -16.45 11.10
CA THR A 391 13.73 -17.64 10.50
C THR A 391 15.22 -17.75 10.84
N ILE A 392 15.78 -18.95 10.64
CA ILE A 392 17.23 -19.14 10.69
C ILE A 392 17.81 -18.92 9.30
N SER A 393 18.88 -18.15 9.23
CA SER A 393 19.69 -17.92 8.01
C SER A 393 21.10 -18.45 8.23
N ASP A 394 21.75 -18.91 7.16
CA ASP A 394 23.13 -19.39 7.13
C ASP A 394 24.17 -18.26 6.97
N GLY A 395 23.70 -17.02 7.03
CA GLY A 395 24.56 -15.84 6.91
C GLY A 395 24.92 -15.46 5.48
N THR A 396 24.27 -16.01 4.46
CA THR A 396 24.54 -15.67 3.05
C THR A 396 24.47 -14.16 2.82
N GLU A 397 23.54 -13.47 3.50
CA GLU A 397 23.37 -12.01 3.42
C GLU A 397 24.29 -11.21 4.36
N ASN A 398 25.09 -11.89 5.19
CA ASN A 398 25.99 -11.28 6.17
C ASN A 398 27.39 -11.91 6.08
N VAL A 399 27.70 -12.87 6.97
CA VAL A 399 28.95 -13.62 6.96
C VAL A 399 28.62 -15.10 6.72
N PRO A 400 28.93 -15.64 5.54
CA PRO A 400 28.64 -17.04 5.23
C PRO A 400 29.19 -18.02 6.26
N GLY A 401 28.42 -19.06 6.56
CA GLY A 401 28.82 -20.13 7.51
C GLY A 401 28.56 -19.81 8.98
N LYS A 402 28.00 -18.64 9.29
CA LYS A 402 27.46 -18.32 10.61
C LYS A 402 25.97 -18.55 10.69
N ASP A 403 25.47 -18.78 11.90
CA ASP A 403 24.04 -18.90 12.16
C ASP A 403 23.44 -17.54 12.52
N TYR A 404 22.39 -17.15 11.81
CA TYR A 404 21.68 -15.91 12.09
C TYR A 404 20.21 -16.15 12.38
N LEU A 405 19.66 -15.37 13.32
CA LEU A 405 18.21 -15.25 13.54
C LEU A 405 17.72 -14.01 12.80
N ALA A 406 17.16 -14.21 11.63
CA ALA A 406 16.59 -13.15 10.79
C ALA A 406 15.13 -12.90 11.17
N PHE A 407 14.66 -11.64 11.05
CA PHE A 407 13.30 -11.25 11.44
C PHE A 407 12.87 -9.97 10.72
N SER A 408 11.56 -9.82 10.54
CA SER A 408 10.95 -8.55 10.13
C SER A 408 10.58 -7.74 11.36
N ALA A 409 10.76 -6.43 11.27
CA ALA A 409 10.40 -5.47 12.32
C ALA A 409 9.67 -4.27 11.73
N ASN A 410 8.75 -3.70 12.51
CA ASN A 410 8.00 -2.50 12.14
C ASN A 410 7.93 -1.54 13.32
N VAL A 411 8.08 -0.26 13.04
CA VAL A 411 7.76 0.85 13.93
C VAL A 411 6.72 1.72 13.22
N TRP A 412 5.61 2.01 13.88
CA TRP A 412 4.53 2.79 13.30
C TRP A 412 4.18 4.02 14.13
N ASN A 413 3.51 4.97 13.50
CA ASN A 413 3.07 6.21 14.12
C ASN A 413 1.58 6.12 14.48
N ALA A 414 1.29 5.98 15.76
CA ALA A 414 -0.06 5.96 16.31
C ALA A 414 -0.54 7.35 16.77
N GLY A 415 0.33 8.34 16.70
CA GLY A 415 0.07 9.68 17.22
C GLY A 415 -0.86 10.50 16.33
N PRO A 416 -1.37 11.60 16.84
CA PRO A 416 -2.30 12.43 16.07
C PRO A 416 -1.61 13.27 14.99
N ALA A 417 -0.27 13.29 14.91
CA ALA A 417 0.51 14.04 13.95
C ALA A 417 1.54 13.16 13.26
N GLN A 418 1.88 13.48 12.02
CA GLN A 418 2.94 12.83 11.27
C GLN A 418 4.31 13.09 11.91
N LEU A 419 5.24 12.13 11.76
CA LEU A 419 6.66 12.36 12.00
C LEU A 419 7.30 12.85 10.71
N VAL A 420 7.94 14.01 10.75
CA VAL A 420 8.71 14.57 9.62
C VAL A 420 10.12 14.83 10.08
N VAL A 421 11.09 14.25 9.39
CA VAL A 421 12.53 14.43 9.64
C VAL A 421 13.20 14.88 8.35
N ASP A 422 13.83 16.05 8.38
CA ASP A 422 14.64 16.55 7.25
C ASP A 422 16.11 16.42 7.57
N GLY A 423 16.88 15.88 6.62
CA GLY A 423 18.32 15.86 6.63
C GLY A 423 18.91 16.94 5.71
N PHE A 424 19.95 17.61 6.16
CA PHE A 424 20.67 18.62 5.38
C PHE A 424 22.16 18.34 5.37
N ARG A 425 22.72 18.19 4.18
CA ARG A 425 24.16 17.95 3.99
C ARG A 425 24.94 19.24 3.96
N SER A 426 25.92 19.36 4.82
CA SER A 426 26.91 20.40 4.69
C SER A 426 27.94 20.03 3.61
N PRO A 427 28.45 21.00 2.81
CA PRO A 427 29.48 20.72 1.82
C PRO A 427 30.69 20.01 2.45
N GLY A 428 31.15 18.94 1.78
CA GLY A 428 32.27 18.12 2.23
C GLY A 428 32.03 17.24 3.44
N LYS A 429 30.80 17.14 3.94
CA LYS A 429 30.41 16.20 5.02
C LYS A 429 29.83 14.91 4.47
N ALA A 430 30.21 13.80 5.10
CA ALA A 430 29.69 12.48 4.75
C ALA A 430 28.29 12.21 5.31
N LYS A 431 27.87 12.98 6.33
CA LYS A 431 26.56 12.84 6.98
C LYS A 431 25.73 14.11 6.81
N MET A 432 24.40 13.97 6.89
CA MET A 432 23.48 15.09 7.02
C MET A 432 23.16 15.34 8.49
N ASP A 433 22.94 16.60 8.85
CA ASP A 433 22.32 16.95 10.13
C ASP A 433 20.80 16.79 10.01
N ALA A 434 20.17 16.08 10.95
CA ALA A 434 18.75 15.76 10.92
C ALA A 434 17.95 16.62 11.91
N TYR A 435 16.77 17.03 11.46
CA TYR A 435 15.85 17.88 12.22
C TYR A 435 14.44 17.33 12.15
N GLN A 436 13.79 17.18 13.31
CA GLN A 436 12.35 16.92 13.36
C GLN A 436 11.58 18.21 13.27
N TYR A 437 10.54 18.25 12.44
CA TYR A 437 9.66 19.40 12.25
C TYR A 437 8.29 19.20 12.90
N PHE A 438 7.68 20.31 13.32
CA PHE A 438 6.36 20.36 13.93
C PHE A 438 5.43 21.25 13.13
N TYR A 439 4.19 20.78 12.96
CA TYR A 439 3.16 21.45 12.16
C TYR A 439 1.92 21.72 13.02
N ASP A 440 1.26 22.84 12.76
CA ASP A 440 -0.04 23.14 13.36
C ASP A 440 -1.19 22.41 12.62
N ALA A 441 -2.41 22.56 13.13
CA ALA A 441 -3.61 21.95 12.52
C ALA A 441 -3.92 22.45 11.09
N LYS A 442 -3.27 23.51 10.63
CA LYS A 442 -3.39 24.05 9.27
C LYS A 442 -2.28 23.57 8.33
N GLY A 443 -1.39 22.69 8.84
CA GLY A 443 -0.24 22.21 8.08
C GLY A 443 0.91 23.21 7.95
N LYS A 444 0.90 24.30 8.73
CA LYS A 444 2.01 25.28 8.76
C LYS A 444 3.08 24.77 9.72
N GLN A 445 4.33 24.80 9.28
CA GLN A 445 5.48 24.53 10.13
C GLN A 445 5.60 25.62 11.21
N VAL A 446 5.65 25.18 12.47
CA VAL A 446 5.65 26.09 13.65
C VAL A 446 6.86 25.88 14.57
N GLY A 447 7.68 24.87 14.29
CA GLY A 447 8.90 24.62 15.06
C GLY A 447 9.72 23.48 14.51
N TYR A 448 10.91 23.30 15.06
CA TYR A 448 11.83 22.22 14.75
C TYR A 448 12.78 21.95 15.90
N THR A 449 13.40 20.77 15.91
CA THR A 449 14.47 20.42 16.85
C THR A 449 15.53 19.57 16.18
N PRO A 450 16.83 19.76 16.45
CA PRO A 450 17.86 18.82 16.05
C PRO A 450 17.57 17.44 16.63
N THR A 451 17.73 16.38 15.82
CA THR A 451 17.33 15.04 16.27
C THR A 451 18.37 13.96 15.97
N GLY A 452 19.49 14.31 15.34
CA GLY A 452 20.58 13.38 15.05
C GLY A 452 21.20 13.63 13.70
N THR A 453 21.51 12.55 12.99
CA THR A 453 22.16 12.60 11.67
C THR A 453 21.48 11.62 10.73
N MET A 454 21.73 11.83 9.42
CA MET A 454 21.48 10.80 8.40
C MET A 454 22.80 10.37 7.78
N GLU A 455 22.88 9.11 7.38
CA GLU A 455 24.04 8.55 6.72
C GLU A 455 23.65 7.80 5.46
N TRP A 456 24.54 7.83 4.47
CA TRP A 456 24.39 7.08 3.24
C TRP A 456 24.71 5.61 3.48
N ASP A 457 23.82 4.70 3.07
CA ASP A 457 24.07 3.27 3.14
C ASP A 457 24.25 2.71 1.71
N PRO A 458 25.47 2.31 1.34
CA PRO A 458 25.76 1.81 -0.02
C PRO A 458 25.42 0.32 -0.20
N ARG A 459 24.93 -0.38 0.83
CA ARG A 459 24.65 -1.81 0.74
C ARG A 459 23.50 -2.10 -0.22
N PRO A 460 23.52 -3.19 -0.98
CA PRO A 460 22.42 -3.60 -1.83
C PRO A 460 21.10 -3.64 -1.06
N GLY A 461 20.04 -3.04 -1.62
CA GLY A 461 18.75 -2.91 -0.94
C GLY A 461 18.65 -1.75 0.05
N HIS A 462 19.75 -1.03 0.28
CA HIS A 462 19.84 0.12 1.19
C HIS A 462 20.48 1.36 0.55
N VAL A 463 20.60 1.41 -0.78
CA VAL A 463 21.30 2.49 -1.51
C VAL A 463 20.50 3.81 -1.42
N HIS A 464 20.43 4.38 -0.22
CA HIS A 464 19.72 5.64 0.09
C HIS A 464 20.20 6.19 1.45
N TRP A 465 19.74 7.39 1.82
CA TRP A 465 20.03 7.99 3.12
C TRP A 465 19.16 7.34 4.21
N HIS A 466 19.76 7.19 5.39
CA HIS A 466 19.14 6.62 6.56
C HIS A 466 19.21 7.58 7.74
N PHE A 467 18.10 7.85 8.39
CA PHE A 467 18.06 8.50 9.68
C PHE A 467 18.61 7.55 10.76
N THR A 468 19.63 8.00 11.49
CA THR A 468 20.29 7.22 12.54
C THR A 468 19.49 7.21 13.84
N ASP A 469 19.61 6.13 14.62
CA ASP A 469 18.94 5.98 15.93
C ASP A 469 17.40 6.04 15.90
N PHE A 470 16.76 5.72 14.75
CA PHE A 470 15.30 5.65 14.70
C PHE A 470 14.76 4.46 15.49
N ALA A 471 15.35 3.29 15.33
CA ALA A 471 15.00 2.09 16.08
C ALA A 471 16.25 1.26 16.38
N SER A 472 16.16 0.39 17.37
CA SER A 472 17.18 -0.62 17.66
C SER A 472 16.55 -1.97 17.94
N TYR A 473 17.28 -3.04 17.59
CA TYR A 473 16.84 -4.41 17.78
C TYR A 473 17.77 -5.14 18.72
N ARG A 474 17.21 -5.87 19.69
CA ARG A 474 17.96 -6.61 20.70
C ARG A 474 17.38 -8.00 20.88
N LEU A 475 18.25 -8.98 20.98
CA LEU A 475 17.88 -10.31 21.44
C LEU A 475 18.10 -10.37 22.96
N LEU A 476 17.01 -10.50 23.71
CA LEU A 476 17.05 -10.54 25.17
C LEU A 476 16.92 -11.99 25.66
N LYS A 477 17.66 -12.33 26.71
CA LYS A 477 17.53 -13.60 27.46
C LYS A 477 16.17 -13.67 28.17
N ALA A 478 15.88 -14.81 28.78
CA ALA A 478 14.65 -15.01 29.56
C ALA A 478 14.49 -13.98 30.71
N ASP A 479 15.60 -13.54 31.32
CA ASP A 479 15.65 -12.50 32.35
C ASP A 479 15.58 -11.07 31.81
N LYS A 480 15.35 -10.90 30.50
CA LYS A 480 15.28 -9.62 29.75
C LYS A 480 16.60 -8.86 29.66
N LYS A 481 17.72 -9.47 30.02
CA LYS A 481 19.03 -8.89 29.76
C LYS A 481 19.43 -9.12 28.31
N GLU A 482 20.11 -8.14 27.71
CA GLU A 482 20.62 -8.21 26.34
C GLU A 482 21.59 -9.39 26.18
N ALA A 483 21.39 -10.18 25.14
CA ALA A 483 22.32 -11.23 24.72
C ALA A 483 23.10 -10.79 23.48
N VAL A 484 22.38 -10.25 22.48
CA VAL A 484 22.94 -9.78 21.21
C VAL A 484 22.18 -8.52 20.77
N ARG A 485 22.88 -7.58 20.15
CA ARG A 485 22.29 -6.44 19.47
C ARG A 485 22.48 -6.57 17.96
N SER A 486 21.46 -6.20 17.19
CA SER A 486 21.59 -6.09 15.75
C SER A 486 22.47 -4.88 15.38
N GLY A 487 23.18 -4.97 14.28
CA GLY A 487 23.92 -3.84 13.71
C GLY A 487 23.03 -2.82 12.99
N LYS A 488 21.74 -3.07 12.86
CA LYS A 488 20.80 -2.17 12.18
C LYS A 488 20.29 -1.11 13.17
N GLU A 489 20.69 0.14 12.97
CA GLU A 489 20.28 1.28 13.81
C GLU A 489 19.86 2.51 12.98
N ALA A 490 20.04 2.46 11.64
CA ALA A 490 19.71 3.54 10.73
C ALA A 490 18.64 3.09 9.72
N PHE A 491 17.69 3.97 9.40
CA PHE A 491 16.46 3.67 8.68
C PHE A 491 16.12 4.77 7.69
N CYS A 492 15.69 4.40 6.48
CA CYS A 492 14.95 5.27 5.61
C CYS A 492 13.48 5.21 6.04
N LEU A 493 12.99 6.24 6.70
CA LEU A 493 11.62 6.27 7.18
C LEU A 493 10.66 6.39 6.00
N ALA A 494 9.89 5.32 5.79
CA ALA A 494 8.94 5.22 4.71
C ALA A 494 7.64 4.57 5.20
N ASN A 495 6.52 4.99 4.60
CA ASN A 495 5.21 4.40 4.89
C ASN A 495 5.07 3.08 4.13
N THR A 496 5.62 2.00 4.67
CA THR A 496 5.66 0.69 3.99
C THR A 496 4.48 -0.21 4.33
N ASP A 497 3.81 0.04 5.46
CA ASP A 497 2.69 -0.77 5.93
C ASP A 497 1.56 0.07 6.53
N ALA A 498 0.33 -0.31 6.25
CA ALA A 498 -0.83 0.14 6.99
C ALA A 498 -0.93 -0.66 8.30
N VAL A 499 -0.73 0.00 9.45
CA VAL A 499 -0.80 -0.65 10.75
C VAL A 499 -2.13 -0.41 11.43
N ASP A 500 -2.57 0.85 11.51
CA ASP A 500 -3.91 1.16 12.00
C ASP A 500 -4.49 2.40 11.33
N TYR A 501 -5.23 2.20 10.26
CA TYR A 501 -5.93 3.29 9.55
C TYR A 501 -7.23 3.71 10.21
N THR A 502 -7.56 3.18 11.38
CA THR A 502 -8.75 3.57 12.14
C THR A 502 -8.45 4.56 13.25
N VAL A 503 -7.17 4.86 13.54
CA VAL A 503 -6.79 5.88 14.50
C VAL A 503 -7.17 7.28 14.00
N LYS A 504 -7.33 8.22 14.93
CA LYS A 504 -7.66 9.59 14.58
C LYS A 504 -6.54 10.22 13.75
N ASN A 505 -6.92 10.90 12.66
CA ASN A 505 -6.03 11.54 11.69
C ASN A 505 -5.17 10.57 10.88
N ALA A 506 -5.51 9.28 10.82
CA ALA A 506 -4.80 8.34 9.96
C ALA A 506 -4.82 8.83 8.50
N ASN A 507 -3.67 8.80 7.86
CA ASN A 507 -3.54 9.09 6.44
C ASN A 507 -3.71 7.78 5.66
N TRP A 508 -4.83 7.62 4.97
CA TRP A 508 -5.11 6.41 4.17
C TRP A 508 -4.34 6.35 2.85
N HIS A 509 -3.70 7.43 2.51
CA HIS A 509 -2.89 7.60 1.33
C HIS A 509 -1.55 8.22 1.74
N PRO A 510 -0.72 7.46 2.47
CA PRO A 510 0.55 7.95 2.97
C PRO A 510 1.45 8.36 1.80
N TYR A 511 2.31 9.31 2.05
CA TYR A 511 3.16 9.91 1.05
C TYR A 511 4.62 9.90 1.50
N ASN A 512 5.46 9.21 0.74
CA ASN A 512 6.90 9.27 0.94
C ASN A 512 7.48 10.40 0.10
N THR A 513 8.27 11.26 0.72
CA THR A 513 8.75 12.47 0.06
C THR A 513 10.22 12.74 0.37
N ASP A 514 10.94 13.21 -0.65
CA ASP A 514 12.27 13.79 -0.63
C ASP A 514 12.51 14.62 -1.89
N LEU A 515 13.77 14.87 -2.27
CA LEU A 515 14.10 15.66 -3.46
C LEU A 515 13.95 14.89 -4.78
N ALA A 516 14.08 13.57 -4.76
CA ALA A 516 14.10 12.75 -5.97
C ALA A 516 13.20 11.52 -5.82
N THR A 517 13.36 10.77 -4.75
CA THR A 517 12.64 9.55 -4.39
C THR A 517 12.63 9.47 -2.86
N ALA A 518 11.91 8.53 -2.25
CA ALA A 518 11.97 8.36 -0.81
C ALA A 518 13.44 8.14 -0.36
N CYS A 519 13.91 8.93 0.59
CA CYS A 519 15.25 8.90 1.17
C CYS A 519 16.43 9.27 0.25
N GLY A 520 16.16 9.81 -0.92
CA GLY A 520 17.15 10.48 -1.78
C GLY A 520 18.22 9.59 -2.40
N GLN A 521 19.15 10.23 -3.07
CA GLN A 521 20.31 9.64 -3.73
C GLN A 521 21.60 10.07 -3.03
N GLU A 522 22.74 9.41 -3.33
CA GLU A 522 24.03 9.71 -2.71
C GLU A 522 24.42 11.18 -2.80
N ASN A 523 24.12 11.81 -3.92
CA ASN A 523 24.43 13.22 -4.20
C ASN A 523 23.35 14.20 -3.69
N SER A 524 22.33 13.75 -3.00
CA SER A 524 21.32 14.64 -2.42
C SER A 524 21.93 15.59 -1.41
N ILE A 525 21.50 16.86 -1.48
CA ILE A 525 21.90 17.90 -0.52
C ILE A 525 20.97 17.94 0.69
N SER A 526 19.75 17.45 0.52
CA SER A 526 18.76 17.27 1.57
C SER A 526 17.83 16.13 1.21
N VAL A 527 17.23 15.52 2.23
CA VAL A 527 16.17 14.51 2.10
C VAL A 527 15.11 14.77 3.16
N ARG A 528 13.87 14.39 2.86
CA ARG A 528 12.76 14.40 3.81
C ARG A 528 12.24 12.99 3.99
N GLU A 529 12.19 12.53 5.21
CA GLU A 529 11.62 11.26 5.62
C GLU A 529 10.36 11.50 6.44
N VAL A 530 9.30 10.75 6.12
CA VAL A 530 7.98 10.94 6.74
C VAL A 530 7.42 9.60 7.20
N LEU A 531 6.87 9.57 8.41
CA LEU A 531 6.05 8.47 8.89
C LEU A 531 4.66 9.00 9.25
N ASP A 532 3.69 8.70 8.40
CA ASP A 532 2.31 9.17 8.52
C ASP A 532 1.55 8.46 9.63
N VAL A 533 0.49 9.12 10.11
CA VAL A 533 -0.40 8.56 11.13
C VAL A 533 -1.10 7.32 10.60
N GLY A 534 -1.00 6.23 11.32
CA GLY A 534 -1.58 4.93 10.96
C GLY A 534 -0.66 4.03 10.16
N SER A 535 0.44 4.57 9.64
CA SER A 535 1.44 3.84 8.85
C SER A 535 2.65 3.46 9.68
N GLY A 536 3.33 2.41 9.25
CA GLY A 536 4.58 1.92 9.82
C GLY A 536 5.65 1.71 8.77
N ASP A 537 6.88 1.75 9.23
CA ASP A 537 8.06 1.41 8.45
C ASP A 537 8.51 -0.01 8.79
N THR A 538 8.52 -0.88 7.77
CA THR A 538 8.87 -2.29 7.91
C THR A 538 10.17 -2.60 7.21
N TYR A 539 11.07 -3.23 7.94
CA TYR A 539 12.25 -3.87 7.40
C TYR A 539 12.09 -5.39 7.48
N THR A 540 12.19 -6.04 6.33
CA THR A 540 11.97 -7.47 6.20
C THR A 540 13.22 -8.29 6.49
N GLN A 541 13.04 -9.53 6.91
CA GLN A 541 14.10 -10.46 7.34
C GLN A 541 15.13 -10.80 6.26
N ASP A 542 14.86 -10.50 5.01
CA ASP A 542 15.76 -10.72 3.88
C ASP A 542 16.72 -9.53 3.63
N LEU A 543 16.55 -8.44 4.37
CA LEU A 543 17.42 -7.27 4.23
C LEU A 543 18.73 -7.44 5.02
N PRO A 544 19.86 -6.99 4.47
CA PRO A 544 21.14 -7.03 5.16
C PRO A 544 21.11 -6.32 6.52
N GLY A 545 21.59 -6.97 7.55
CA GLY A 545 21.62 -6.43 8.92
C GLY A 545 20.33 -6.64 9.71
N GLN A 546 19.26 -7.16 9.10
CA GLN A 546 17.98 -7.44 9.77
C GLN A 546 18.01 -8.81 10.48
N SER A 547 19.07 -9.05 11.25
CA SER A 547 19.30 -10.31 11.92
C SER A 547 20.21 -10.17 13.15
N PHE A 548 20.25 -11.23 13.97
CA PHE A 548 21.22 -11.39 15.06
C PHE A 548 22.17 -12.53 14.74
N ASP A 549 23.48 -12.33 14.90
CA ASP A 549 24.44 -13.44 14.93
C ASP A 549 24.19 -14.28 16.19
N ILE A 550 23.74 -15.51 16.00
CA ILE A 550 23.42 -16.44 17.07
C ILE A 550 24.37 -17.65 17.12
N THR A 551 25.50 -17.59 16.41
CA THR A 551 26.46 -18.69 16.29
C THR A 551 26.83 -19.22 17.66
N ASP A 552 27.19 -18.35 18.59
CA ASP A 552 27.62 -18.69 19.95
C ASP A 552 26.51 -18.50 21.00
N VAL A 553 25.28 -18.23 20.59
CA VAL A 553 24.18 -18.04 21.53
C VAL A 553 23.64 -19.41 21.98
N PRO A 554 23.55 -19.69 23.29
CA PRO A 554 23.02 -20.97 23.78
C PRO A 554 21.57 -21.21 23.37
N ASN A 555 21.19 -22.49 23.27
CA ASN A 555 19.77 -22.85 23.11
C ASN A 555 18.95 -22.37 24.31
N GLY A 556 17.71 -21.97 24.08
CA GLY A 556 16.83 -21.50 25.14
C GLY A 556 15.77 -20.54 24.69
N THR A 557 15.08 -19.96 25.68
CA THR A 557 14.05 -18.93 25.44
C THR A 557 14.67 -17.54 25.37
N TYR A 558 14.31 -16.81 24.31
CA TYR A 558 14.73 -15.44 24.07
C TYR A 558 13.54 -14.57 23.69
N TYR A 559 13.79 -13.26 23.65
CA TYR A 559 12.81 -12.27 23.20
C TYR A 559 13.48 -11.31 22.22
N ILE A 560 12.95 -11.20 21.01
CA ILE A 560 13.32 -10.13 20.09
C ILE A 560 12.63 -8.87 20.58
N GLN A 561 13.41 -7.86 20.91
CA GLN A 561 12.93 -6.51 21.22
C GLN A 561 13.09 -5.62 20.00
N VAL A 562 11.99 -4.99 19.60
CA VAL A 562 11.96 -3.85 18.70
C VAL A 562 11.76 -2.61 19.56
N LEU A 563 12.67 -1.64 19.50
CA LEU A 563 12.65 -0.44 20.32
C LEU A 563 12.74 0.79 19.42
N ALA A 564 11.67 1.57 19.31
CA ALA A 564 11.63 2.85 18.63
C ALA A 564 12.31 3.95 19.45
N ASN A 565 12.91 4.95 18.77
CA ASN A 565 13.52 6.13 19.37
C ASN A 565 14.40 5.80 20.59
N PRO A 566 15.39 4.89 20.45
CA PRO A 566 16.17 4.37 21.58
C PRO A 566 16.95 5.44 22.33
N ALA A 567 17.37 6.50 21.63
CA ALA A 567 18.08 7.63 22.20
C ALA A 567 17.16 8.76 22.72
N LYS A 568 15.83 8.62 22.58
CA LYS A 568 14.81 9.60 22.98
C LYS A 568 15.03 11.00 22.39
N ARG A 569 15.59 11.05 21.18
CA ARG A 569 15.86 12.31 20.47
C ARG A 569 14.64 12.85 19.75
N LEU A 570 13.80 11.96 19.22
CA LEU A 570 12.52 12.33 18.63
C LEU A 570 11.55 12.78 19.73
N LYS A 571 10.85 13.87 19.46
CA LYS A 571 9.81 14.41 20.36
C LYS A 571 8.47 13.82 19.95
N GLU A 572 7.91 13.04 20.82
CA GLU A 572 6.67 12.29 20.63
C GLU A 572 5.76 12.38 21.85
N THR A 573 4.53 11.90 21.69
CA THR A 573 3.49 12.03 22.71
C THR A 573 3.75 11.14 23.92
N ASN A 574 4.25 9.91 23.70
CA ASN A 574 4.49 8.94 24.76
C ASN A 574 5.77 8.14 24.44
N LEU A 575 6.70 8.10 25.37
CA LEU A 575 7.97 7.36 25.26
C LEU A 575 7.93 5.97 25.93
N ASP A 576 6.82 5.62 26.60
CA ASP A 576 6.74 4.38 27.37
C ASP A 576 6.16 3.22 26.57
N ASN A 577 5.66 3.48 25.36
CA ASN A 577 5.05 2.49 24.46
C ASN A 577 5.93 2.12 23.24
N ASN A 578 7.19 2.58 23.23
CA ASN A 578 8.13 2.43 22.11
C ASN A 578 8.68 1.02 21.94
N SER A 579 8.41 0.08 22.84
CA SER A 579 9.02 -1.25 22.86
C SER A 579 8.00 -2.36 22.67
N ALA A 580 8.30 -3.29 21.78
CA ALA A 580 7.58 -4.54 21.64
C ALA A 580 8.53 -5.76 21.82
N LEU A 581 8.01 -6.84 22.36
CA LEU A 581 8.74 -8.08 22.60
C LEU A 581 8.09 -9.24 21.85
N ARG A 582 8.90 -10.04 21.17
CA ARG A 582 8.48 -11.29 20.51
C ARG A 582 9.26 -12.47 21.10
N LYS A 583 8.55 -13.43 21.70
CA LYS A 583 9.16 -14.65 22.23
C LYS A 583 9.61 -15.57 21.09
N VAL A 584 10.82 -16.12 21.24
CA VAL A 584 11.38 -17.17 20.39
C VAL A 584 12.07 -18.23 21.25
N VAL A 585 12.17 -19.45 20.73
CA VAL A 585 12.92 -20.54 21.37
C VAL A 585 13.95 -21.04 20.38
N LEU A 586 15.22 -20.84 20.70
CA LEU A 586 16.35 -21.31 19.91
C LEU A 586 16.68 -22.74 20.29
N GLY A 587 16.94 -23.55 19.27
CA GLY A 587 17.34 -24.96 19.39
C GLY A 587 18.38 -25.35 18.35
N GLY A 588 18.65 -26.66 18.24
CA GLY A 588 19.59 -27.19 17.26
C GLY A 588 21.05 -27.06 17.71
N LYS A 589 21.96 -27.29 16.78
CA LYS A 589 23.43 -27.21 16.97
C LYS A 589 23.99 -26.14 16.04
N PRO A 590 25.17 -25.55 16.30
CA PRO A 590 25.82 -24.65 15.34
C PRO A 590 25.88 -25.26 13.94
N GLY A 591 25.56 -24.47 12.92
CA GLY A 591 25.39 -24.88 11.51
C GLY A 591 24.08 -25.64 11.20
N LYS A 592 23.26 -25.94 12.22
CA LYS A 592 21.93 -26.58 12.09
C LYS A 592 20.98 -26.05 13.17
N ARG A 593 20.94 -24.74 13.31
CA ARG A 593 20.05 -24.07 14.28
C ARG A 593 18.59 -24.22 13.88
N THR A 594 17.73 -24.18 14.89
CA THR A 594 16.27 -24.14 14.72
C THR A 594 15.69 -23.01 15.56
N VAL A 595 14.57 -22.48 15.12
CA VAL A 595 13.79 -21.52 15.90
C VAL A 595 12.33 -21.98 15.96
N THR A 596 11.76 -21.92 17.16
CA THR A 596 10.32 -22.06 17.36
C THR A 596 9.76 -20.71 17.77
N VAL A 597 8.73 -20.26 17.08
CA VAL A 597 8.08 -18.97 17.32
C VAL A 597 6.67 -19.23 17.86
N PRO A 598 6.45 -19.16 19.18
CA PRO A 598 5.11 -19.34 19.74
C PRO A 598 4.14 -18.23 19.25
N ALA A 599 2.85 -18.54 19.20
CA ALA A 599 1.85 -17.51 18.92
C ALA A 599 1.99 -16.35 19.91
N HIS A 600 1.73 -15.13 19.45
CA HIS A 600 1.63 -13.93 20.26
C HIS A 600 0.15 -13.62 20.46
N ASP A 601 -0.37 -14.04 21.60
CA ASP A 601 -1.81 -14.06 21.87
C ASP A 601 -2.59 -14.81 20.75
N LEU A 602 -3.54 -14.16 20.07
CA LEU A 602 -4.28 -14.76 18.95
C LEU A 602 -3.54 -14.68 17.61
N VAL A 603 -2.39 -14.02 17.54
CA VAL A 603 -1.62 -13.87 16.31
C VAL A 603 -0.63 -15.02 16.18
N ASN A 604 -0.92 -15.93 15.26
CA ASN A 604 -0.03 -17.03 14.92
C ASN A 604 0.77 -16.63 13.66
N ALA A 605 1.87 -15.94 13.87
CA ALA A 605 2.83 -15.55 12.85
C ALA A 605 4.22 -15.98 13.27
N ASN A 606 5.04 -16.38 12.31
CA ASN A 606 6.43 -16.73 12.59
C ASN A 606 7.28 -15.53 12.93
#